data_55fde675dc83d24f48263ab976202929
#
_entry.id   55fde675dc83d24f48263ab976202929
#
_cell.length_a   1.000
_cell.length_b   1.000
_cell.length_c   1.000
_cell.angle_alpha   90.00
_cell.angle_beta   90.00
_cell.angle_gamma   90.00
#
_symmetry.space_group_name_H-M   'P 1'
#
loop_
_entity.id
_entity.type
_entity.pdbx_description
1 polymer ?
#
loop_
_entity_poly.entity_id
_entity_poly.type
_entity_poly.pdbx_seq_one_letter_code
_entity_poly.pdbx_strand_id
1 'polypeptide(L)'
;MTTNEKENYSLQIIKINDLIRKFFPNATKLESVTDKERQLAGIDLIVHLKVGSAIEPVNIDVKMNYEENIPYKGLAIEIRQNGTQTLVPKMTDYQLHIWRHRNGKIEAHLLYYPKILEHYELLKKGNIRSEFIGCDIKTTKTMRDGVPTGECIIFKPTLREVCVNSVYDLKE
;
A
#
# COMPACT_ATOMS: atom_id res chain seq x y z
N MET A 1 -0.84 -14.85 18.03
CA MET A 1 -1.11 -14.58 16.61
C MET A 1 -0.01 -13.67 16.09
N THR A 2 0.79 -14.14 15.17
CA THR A 2 1.85 -13.34 14.53
C THR A 2 1.23 -12.25 13.65
N THR A 3 2.00 -11.22 13.28
CA THR A 3 1.54 -10.16 12.37
C THR A 3 1.02 -10.76 11.06
N ASN A 4 1.74 -11.74 10.51
CA ASN A 4 1.36 -12.44 9.27
C ASN A 4 0.07 -13.24 9.40
N GLU A 5 -0.21 -13.83 10.56
CA GLU A 5 -1.47 -14.55 10.79
C GLU A 5 -2.65 -13.58 10.88
N LYS A 6 -2.45 -12.40 11.47
CA LYS A 6 -3.47 -11.35 11.51
C LYS A 6 -3.75 -10.78 10.12
N GLU A 7 -2.71 -10.56 9.32
CA GLU A 7 -2.82 -10.10 7.94
C GLU A 7 -3.58 -11.12 7.08
N ASN A 8 -3.20 -12.40 7.13
CA ASN A 8 -3.87 -13.47 6.42
C ASN A 8 -5.35 -13.63 6.82
N TYR A 9 -5.62 -13.56 8.13
CA TYR A 9 -6.99 -13.64 8.64
C TYR A 9 -7.84 -12.45 8.17
N SER A 10 -7.26 -11.26 8.16
CA SER A 10 -7.94 -10.04 7.72
C SER A 10 -8.19 -10.01 6.22
N LEU A 11 -7.27 -10.55 5.43
CA LEU A 11 -7.45 -10.73 3.98
C LEU A 11 -8.60 -11.68 3.65
N GLN A 12 -8.87 -12.67 4.51
CA GLN A 12 -9.99 -13.59 4.35
C GLN A 12 -11.34 -12.93 4.68
N ILE A 13 -11.37 -12.03 5.66
CA ILE A 13 -12.59 -11.33 6.08
C ILE A 13 -13.00 -10.26 5.05
N ILE A 14 -12.03 -9.57 4.46
CA ILE A 14 -12.30 -8.64 3.36
C ILE A 14 -12.49 -9.48 2.11
N LYS A 15 -13.61 -9.33 1.44
CA LYS A 15 -13.84 -9.93 0.11
C LYS A 15 -12.90 -9.29 -0.90
N ILE A 16 -11.63 -9.70 -0.83
CA ILE A 16 -10.53 -9.09 -1.60
C ILE A 16 -10.79 -9.13 -3.11
N ASN A 17 -11.50 -10.16 -3.57
CA ASN A 17 -11.91 -10.25 -4.97
C ASN A 17 -12.83 -9.10 -5.38
N ASP A 18 -13.77 -8.72 -4.52
CA ASP A 18 -14.70 -7.62 -4.80
C ASP A 18 -13.97 -6.28 -4.77
N LEU A 19 -13.03 -6.13 -3.85
CA LEU A 19 -12.19 -4.94 -3.76
C LEU A 19 -11.27 -4.79 -4.97
N ILE A 20 -10.59 -5.86 -5.36
CA ILE A 20 -9.70 -5.87 -6.54
C ILE A 20 -10.48 -5.55 -7.82
N ARG A 21 -11.69 -6.08 -7.98
CA ARG A 21 -12.54 -5.78 -9.15
C ARG A 21 -12.97 -4.32 -9.21
N LYS A 22 -13.07 -3.62 -8.07
CA LYS A 22 -13.34 -2.18 -8.06
C LYS A 22 -12.15 -1.38 -8.57
N PHE A 23 -10.93 -1.80 -8.26
CA PHE A 23 -9.71 -1.16 -8.76
C PHE A 23 -9.36 -1.59 -10.19
N PHE A 24 -9.61 -2.85 -10.52
CA PHE A 24 -9.29 -3.48 -11.80
C PHE A 24 -10.53 -4.16 -12.40
N PRO A 25 -11.43 -3.41 -13.05
CA PRO A 25 -12.67 -3.98 -13.61
C PRO A 25 -12.43 -5.04 -14.69
N ASN A 26 -11.27 -5.01 -15.34
CA ASN A 26 -10.84 -5.95 -16.37
C ASN A 26 -10.02 -7.14 -15.82
N ALA A 27 -10.02 -7.33 -14.49
CA ALA A 27 -9.37 -8.48 -13.87
C ALA A 27 -10.09 -9.79 -14.23
N THR A 28 -9.32 -10.75 -14.74
CA THR A 28 -9.82 -12.09 -15.13
C THR A 28 -9.51 -13.14 -14.06
N LYS A 29 -8.40 -12.97 -13.35
CA LYS A 29 -7.94 -13.89 -12.31
C LYS A 29 -7.20 -13.13 -11.21
N LEU A 30 -7.36 -13.58 -9.98
CA LEU A 30 -6.59 -13.17 -8.83
C LEU A 30 -5.81 -14.37 -8.28
N GLU A 31 -4.53 -14.19 -8.01
CA GLU A 31 -3.65 -15.22 -7.48
C GLU A 31 -2.97 -14.70 -6.22
N SER A 32 -3.21 -15.37 -5.08
CA SER A 32 -2.48 -15.10 -3.84
C SER A 32 -1.10 -15.75 -3.90
N VAL A 33 -0.08 -14.97 -3.59
CA VAL A 33 1.30 -15.46 -3.58
C VAL A 33 1.61 -16.05 -2.22
N THR A 34 1.90 -17.34 -2.17
CA THR A 34 2.30 -18.08 -0.96
C THR A 34 3.79 -18.39 -0.91
N ASP A 35 4.46 -18.23 -2.03
CA ASP A 35 5.89 -18.44 -2.18
C ASP A 35 6.67 -17.29 -1.52
N LYS A 36 7.55 -17.69 -0.59
CA LYS A 36 8.31 -16.75 0.24
C LYS A 36 9.26 -15.85 -0.57
N GLU A 37 9.81 -16.36 -1.66
CA GLU A 37 10.73 -15.59 -2.51
C GLU A 37 9.99 -14.41 -3.17
N ARG A 38 8.80 -14.64 -3.72
CA ARG A 38 7.97 -13.60 -4.32
C ARG A 38 7.44 -12.62 -3.27
N GLN A 39 7.07 -13.10 -2.08
CA GLN A 39 6.67 -12.23 -0.97
C GLN A 39 7.81 -11.31 -0.53
N LEU A 40 9.04 -11.82 -0.46
CA LEU A 40 10.22 -10.99 -0.17
C LEU A 40 10.52 -9.99 -1.30
N ALA A 41 10.14 -10.31 -2.54
CA ALA A 41 10.19 -9.38 -3.67
C ALA A 41 9.06 -8.34 -3.66
N GLY A 42 8.18 -8.34 -2.63
CA GLY A 42 7.07 -7.41 -2.46
C GLY A 42 5.85 -7.76 -3.30
N ILE A 43 5.57 -9.05 -3.50
CA ILE A 43 4.39 -9.53 -4.24
C ILE A 43 3.54 -10.40 -3.31
N ASP A 44 2.38 -9.89 -2.92
CA ASP A 44 1.39 -10.64 -2.14
C ASP A 44 0.26 -11.18 -3.03
N LEU A 45 -0.09 -10.44 -4.08
CA LEU A 45 -1.12 -10.77 -5.04
C LEU A 45 -0.65 -10.53 -6.47
N ILE A 46 -1.11 -11.38 -7.39
CA ILE A 46 -0.98 -11.15 -8.84
C ILE A 46 -2.39 -11.04 -9.42
N VAL A 47 -2.68 -9.92 -10.05
CA VAL A 47 -3.93 -9.65 -10.75
C VAL A 47 -3.69 -9.80 -12.24
N HIS A 48 -4.41 -10.71 -12.88
CA HIS A 48 -4.32 -10.92 -14.32
C HIS A 48 -5.36 -10.04 -15.03
N LEU A 49 -4.91 -9.05 -15.78
CA LEU A 49 -5.74 -8.09 -16.49
C LEU A 49 -5.92 -8.48 -17.95
N LYS A 50 -7.13 -8.37 -18.45
CA LYS A 50 -7.38 -8.47 -19.89
C LYS A 50 -7.13 -7.13 -20.55
N VAL A 51 -6.12 -7.06 -21.43
CA VAL A 51 -5.77 -5.88 -22.23
C VAL A 51 -5.84 -6.26 -23.70
N GLY A 52 -6.95 -5.89 -24.35
CA GLY A 52 -7.24 -6.36 -25.71
C GLY A 52 -7.39 -7.89 -25.76
N SER A 53 -6.52 -8.57 -26.52
CA SER A 53 -6.43 -10.03 -26.62
C SER A 53 -5.40 -10.65 -25.66
N ALA A 54 -4.58 -9.84 -24.99
CA ALA A 54 -3.54 -10.29 -24.08
C ALA A 54 -4.02 -10.36 -22.63
N ILE A 55 -3.34 -11.18 -21.82
CA ILE A 55 -3.46 -11.21 -20.37
C ILE A 55 -2.13 -10.68 -19.80
N GLU A 56 -2.21 -9.62 -19.01
CA GLU A 56 -1.06 -8.99 -18.38
C GLU A 56 -1.12 -9.16 -16.86
N PRO A 57 -0.06 -9.66 -16.23
CA PRO A 57 0.02 -9.76 -14.77
C PRO A 57 0.37 -8.39 -14.18
N VAL A 58 -0.27 -8.05 -13.06
CA VAL A 58 0.02 -6.87 -12.23
C VAL A 58 0.33 -7.35 -10.82
N ASN A 59 1.49 -6.97 -10.30
CA ASN A 59 1.99 -7.38 -9.00
C ASN A 59 1.60 -6.36 -7.93
N ILE A 60 0.97 -6.84 -6.86
CA ILE A 60 0.46 -5.99 -5.78
C ILE A 60 1.06 -6.41 -4.44
N ASP A 61 1.63 -5.45 -3.72
CA ASP A 61 2.02 -5.54 -2.32
C ASP A 61 0.85 -5.03 -1.45
N VAL A 62 0.35 -5.84 -0.52
CA VAL A 62 -0.82 -5.51 0.31
C VAL A 62 -0.37 -5.06 1.70
N LYS A 63 -0.86 -3.91 2.12
CA LYS A 63 -0.64 -3.35 3.44
C LYS A 63 -1.95 -3.22 4.19
N MET A 64 -2.06 -3.95 5.30
CA MET A 64 -3.22 -3.88 6.19
C MET A 64 -2.92 -2.95 7.36
N ASN A 65 -3.78 -1.98 7.56
CA ASN A 65 -3.70 -1.05 8.67
C ASN A 65 -4.96 -1.17 9.54
N TYR A 66 -4.74 -1.30 10.83
CA TYR A 66 -5.81 -1.27 11.83
C TYR A 66 -5.76 0.07 12.53
N GLU A 67 -6.86 0.78 12.50
CA GLU A 67 -6.98 2.05 13.20
C GLU A 67 -7.45 1.80 14.62
N GLU A 68 -6.55 1.98 15.58
CA GLU A 68 -6.94 1.90 16.99
C GLU A 68 -7.45 3.22 17.55
N ASN A 69 -6.98 4.38 17.12
CA ASN A 69 -7.29 5.62 17.83
C ASN A 69 -7.46 6.91 17.03
N ILE A 70 -6.94 7.06 15.80
CA ILE A 70 -6.99 8.35 15.09
C ILE A 70 -7.07 8.13 13.58
N PRO A 71 -7.99 8.85 12.87
CA PRO A 71 -7.99 8.83 11.42
C PRO A 71 -6.69 9.48 10.90
N TYR A 72 -5.72 8.67 10.51
CA TYR A 72 -4.56 9.17 9.81
C TYR A 72 -4.99 9.72 8.45
N LYS A 73 -4.82 11.01 8.27
CA LYS A 73 -5.13 11.69 6.98
C LYS A 73 -4.09 11.39 5.89
N GLY A 74 -3.19 10.44 6.09
CA GLY A 74 -2.11 10.13 5.18
C GLY A 74 -1.76 8.66 5.12
N LEU A 75 -1.24 8.23 3.97
CA LEU A 75 -0.79 6.88 3.70
C LEU A 75 0.70 6.80 4.04
N ALA A 76 1.03 6.05 5.08
CA ALA A 76 2.41 5.88 5.54
C ALA A 76 3.07 4.73 4.77
N ILE A 77 4.18 5.01 4.13
CA ILE A 77 4.99 4.04 3.42
C ILE A 77 6.34 3.94 4.11
N GLU A 78 6.71 2.75 4.49
CA GLU A 78 7.95 2.49 5.20
C GLU A 78 9.15 2.73 4.28
N ILE A 79 10.05 3.62 4.72
CA ILE A 79 11.33 3.90 4.05
C ILE A 79 12.42 3.00 4.60
N ARG A 80 12.42 2.81 5.93
CA ARG A 80 13.46 2.09 6.65
C ARG A 80 12.89 1.36 7.85
N GLN A 81 13.35 0.15 8.07
CA GLN A 81 13.01 -0.66 9.24
C GLN A 81 14.28 -1.25 9.85
N ASN A 82 14.45 -1.08 11.16
CA ASN A 82 15.60 -1.59 11.91
C ASN A 82 16.95 -1.29 11.23
N GLY A 83 17.11 -0.05 10.71
CA GLY A 83 18.31 0.40 10.03
C GLY A 83 18.44 -0.03 8.56
N THR A 84 17.59 -0.92 8.07
CA THR A 84 17.59 -1.39 6.68
C THR A 84 16.61 -0.57 5.84
N GLN A 85 17.05 -0.11 4.67
CA GLN A 85 16.16 0.57 3.72
C GLN A 85 15.18 -0.43 3.12
N THR A 86 13.90 -0.17 3.27
CA THR A 86 12.79 -1.02 2.78
C THR A 86 12.14 -0.46 1.52
N LEU A 87 12.19 0.87 1.35
CA LEU A 87 11.71 1.53 0.14
C LEU A 87 12.81 1.47 -0.95
N VAL A 88 12.78 0.42 -1.72
CA VAL A 88 13.74 0.10 -2.80
C VAL A 88 12.98 -0.36 -4.03
N PRO A 89 13.58 -0.33 -5.23
CA PRO A 89 12.99 -0.96 -6.41
C PRO A 89 12.64 -2.42 -6.14
N LYS A 90 11.40 -2.80 -6.45
CA LYS A 90 10.82 -4.14 -6.28
C LYS A 90 10.07 -4.54 -7.55
N MET A 91 9.62 -5.78 -7.62
CA MET A 91 8.73 -6.26 -8.69
C MET A 91 7.26 -5.81 -8.49
N THR A 92 7.00 -4.98 -7.53
CA THR A 92 5.69 -4.43 -7.20
C THR A 92 5.29 -3.35 -8.19
N ASP A 93 4.10 -3.48 -8.80
CA ASP A 93 3.50 -2.43 -9.63
C ASP A 93 2.69 -1.46 -8.77
N TYR A 94 1.93 -2.00 -7.82
CA TYR A 94 1.08 -1.22 -6.92
C TYR A 94 1.21 -1.68 -5.47
N GLN A 95 1.06 -0.73 -4.54
CA GLN A 95 0.75 -1.04 -3.14
C GLN A 95 -0.74 -0.81 -2.89
N LEU A 96 -1.40 -1.79 -2.31
CA LEU A 96 -2.78 -1.72 -1.87
C LEU A 96 -2.82 -1.52 -0.36
N HIS A 97 -3.13 -0.31 0.07
CA HIS A 97 -3.32 0.03 1.48
C HIS A 97 -4.79 -0.16 1.85
N ILE A 98 -5.06 -1.03 2.80
CA ILE A 98 -6.41 -1.32 3.30
C ILE A 98 -6.46 -0.88 4.77
N TRP A 99 -7.43 -0.05 5.10
CA TRP A 99 -7.67 0.47 6.44
C TRP A 99 -8.99 -0.08 6.95
N ARG A 100 -8.94 -0.72 8.09
CA ARG A 100 -10.13 -1.20 8.79
C ARG A 100 -10.39 -0.30 9.98
N HIS A 101 -11.49 0.44 9.92
CA HIS A 101 -11.93 1.31 10.99
C HIS A 101 -12.70 0.54 12.06
N ARG A 102 -12.71 1.06 13.30
CA ARG A 102 -13.41 0.44 14.44
C ARG A 102 -14.90 0.27 14.22
N ASN A 103 -15.49 1.11 13.39
CA ASN A 103 -16.91 1.05 13.05
C ASN A 103 -17.26 0.01 11.98
N GLY A 104 -16.32 -0.85 11.60
CA GLY A 104 -16.49 -1.87 10.57
C GLY A 104 -16.38 -1.34 9.13
N LYS A 105 -16.12 -0.05 8.94
CA LYS A 105 -15.88 0.50 7.60
C LYS A 105 -14.49 0.13 7.12
N ILE A 106 -14.38 -0.11 5.82
CA ILE A 106 -13.13 -0.37 5.14
C ILE A 106 -12.86 0.73 4.14
N GLU A 107 -11.64 1.24 4.17
CA GLU A 107 -11.12 2.20 3.22
C GLU A 107 -9.91 1.57 2.53
N ALA A 108 -9.81 1.70 1.22
CA ALA A 108 -8.70 1.14 0.47
C ALA A 108 -8.14 2.13 -0.55
N HIS A 109 -6.83 2.17 -0.65
CA HIS A 109 -6.10 3.06 -1.54
C HIS A 109 -5.10 2.26 -2.37
N LEU A 110 -5.14 2.47 -3.68
CA LEU A 110 -4.21 1.87 -4.63
C LEU A 110 -3.13 2.89 -5.00
N LEU A 111 -1.88 2.59 -4.65
CA LEU A 111 -0.73 3.45 -4.89
C LEU A 111 0.15 2.86 -5.99
N TYR A 112 0.53 3.70 -6.96
CA TYR A 112 1.46 3.30 -8.02
C TYR A 112 2.90 3.33 -7.50
N TYR A 113 3.49 2.15 -7.34
CA TYR A 113 4.77 1.98 -6.65
C TYR A 113 5.95 2.72 -7.32
N PRO A 114 6.10 2.74 -8.64
CA PRO A 114 7.15 3.52 -9.28
C PRO A 114 7.11 5.02 -8.96
N LYS A 115 5.91 5.60 -8.81
CA LYS A 115 5.76 7.00 -8.41
C LYS A 115 6.13 7.25 -6.96
N ILE A 116 5.90 6.30 -6.07
CA ILE A 116 6.39 6.38 -4.69
C ILE A 116 7.91 6.50 -4.67
N LEU A 117 8.61 5.66 -5.44
CA LEU A 117 10.06 5.68 -5.55
C LEU A 117 10.56 7.01 -6.14
N GLU A 118 9.94 7.49 -7.22
CA GLU A 118 10.27 8.77 -7.84
C GLU A 118 10.19 9.92 -6.83
N HIS A 119 9.10 9.99 -6.08
CA HIS A 119 8.92 11.03 -5.06
C HIS A 119 9.90 10.93 -3.91
N TYR A 120 10.22 9.71 -3.50
CA TYR A 120 11.25 9.50 -2.48
C TYR A 120 12.62 9.98 -2.94
N GLU A 121 13.01 9.73 -4.18
CA GLU A 121 14.27 10.23 -4.75
C GLU A 121 14.29 11.76 -4.84
N LEU A 122 13.19 12.40 -5.22
CA LEU A 122 13.05 13.85 -5.22
C LEU A 122 13.18 14.43 -3.80
N LEU A 123 12.58 13.79 -2.81
CA LEU A 123 12.69 14.20 -1.41
C LEU A 123 14.14 14.13 -0.93
N LYS A 124 14.86 13.05 -1.22
CA LYS A 124 16.28 12.89 -0.85
C LYS A 124 17.18 13.97 -1.46
N LYS A 125 16.87 14.42 -2.66
CA LYS A 125 17.60 15.47 -3.37
C LYS A 125 17.23 16.90 -2.91
N GLY A 126 16.27 17.03 -1.98
CA GLY A 126 15.75 18.33 -1.55
C GLY A 126 14.88 19.03 -2.61
N ASN A 127 14.58 18.36 -3.72
CA ASN A 127 13.73 18.87 -4.78
C ASN A 127 12.25 18.60 -4.43
N ILE A 128 11.75 19.26 -3.39
CA ILE A 128 10.33 19.23 -3.04
C ILE A 128 9.61 20.14 -4.04
N ARG A 129 8.80 19.56 -4.95
CA ARG A 129 7.93 20.33 -5.82
C ARG A 129 6.88 21.06 -4.99
N SER A 130 6.47 22.23 -5.43
CA SER A 130 5.45 23.05 -4.75
C SER A 130 4.10 22.33 -4.58
N GLU A 131 3.77 21.43 -5.48
CA GLU A 131 2.61 20.53 -5.38
C GLU A 131 2.64 19.57 -4.18
N PHE A 132 3.82 19.35 -3.57
CA PHE A 132 4.01 18.61 -2.33
C PHE A 132 3.90 19.48 -1.08
N ILE A 133 4.01 20.79 -1.18
CA ILE A 133 3.91 21.71 -0.04
C ILE A 133 2.52 21.63 0.60
N GLY A 134 1.48 21.33 -0.17
CA GLY A 134 0.13 21.05 0.35
C GLY A 134 -0.11 19.61 0.80
N CYS A 135 0.77 18.70 0.44
CA CYS A 135 0.79 17.33 0.94
C CYS A 135 1.83 17.32 2.05
N ASP A 136 1.41 17.21 3.31
CA ASP A 136 2.32 17.00 4.42
C ASP A 136 3.14 15.73 4.18
N ILE A 137 4.17 15.81 3.33
CA ILE A 137 5.17 14.76 3.23
C ILE A 137 5.98 14.88 4.51
N LYS A 138 5.53 14.17 5.53
CA LYS A 138 6.24 14.07 6.79
C LYS A 138 7.01 12.77 6.76
N THR A 139 8.31 12.87 6.96
CA THR A 139 9.03 11.72 7.48
C THR A 139 8.63 11.59 8.94
N THR A 140 8.09 10.45 9.31
CA THR A 140 7.79 10.13 10.70
C THR A 140 8.59 8.90 11.10
N LYS A 141 9.00 8.87 12.36
CA LYS A 141 9.63 7.69 12.93
C LYS A 141 8.57 6.69 13.32
N THR A 142 8.73 5.45 12.90
CA THR A 142 7.94 4.34 13.44
C THR A 142 8.49 4.00 14.82
N MET A 143 7.58 3.87 15.78
CA MET A 143 7.92 3.60 17.18
C MET A 143 7.40 2.22 17.56
N ARG A 144 8.22 1.45 18.27
CA ARG A 144 7.81 0.21 18.92
C ARG A 144 8.25 0.28 20.38
N ASP A 145 7.30 0.20 21.29
CA ASP A 145 7.56 0.27 22.75
C ASP A 145 8.38 1.49 23.16
N GLY A 146 8.10 2.65 22.53
CA GLY A 146 8.81 3.91 22.78
C GLY A 146 10.20 4.03 22.12
N VAL A 147 10.63 3.02 21.36
CA VAL A 147 11.92 3.01 20.65
C VAL A 147 11.69 3.22 19.15
N PRO A 148 12.41 4.16 18.48
CA PRO A 148 12.34 4.30 17.03
C PRO A 148 12.81 3.03 16.32
N THR A 149 11.95 2.42 15.50
CA THR A 149 12.27 1.20 14.75
C THR A 149 12.42 1.44 13.26
N GLY A 150 11.97 2.59 12.75
CA GLY A 150 12.06 2.90 11.33
C GLY A 150 11.60 4.30 11.00
N GLU A 151 11.52 4.57 9.71
CA GLU A 151 11.05 5.82 9.12
C GLU A 151 10.02 5.55 8.05
N CYS A 152 9.00 6.41 7.95
CA CYS A 152 7.99 6.37 6.91
C CYS A 152 7.92 7.71 6.17
N ILE A 153 7.59 7.65 4.89
CA ILE A 153 7.08 8.77 4.11
C ILE A 153 5.56 8.71 4.09
N ILE A 154 4.90 9.85 4.25
CA ILE A 154 3.44 9.93 4.30
C ILE A 154 2.93 10.67 3.07
N PHE A 155 2.00 10.07 2.34
CA PHE A 155 1.31 10.67 1.21
C PHE A 155 -0.16 10.92 1.54
N LYS A 156 -0.72 12.02 1.05
CA LYS A 156 -2.17 12.23 1.09
C LYS A 156 -2.86 11.40 -0.01
N PRO A 157 -4.02 10.80 0.26
CA PRO A 157 -4.80 10.09 -0.77
C PRO A 157 -5.21 10.97 -1.95
N THR A 158 -5.19 12.31 -1.77
CA THR A 158 -5.49 13.29 -2.82
C THR A 158 -4.36 13.48 -3.82
N LEU A 159 -3.14 13.01 -3.53
CA LEU A 159 -2.02 13.04 -4.46
C LEU A 159 -2.19 11.94 -5.53
N ARG A 160 -2.89 12.26 -6.61
CA ARG A 160 -3.32 11.30 -7.64
C ARG A 160 -2.18 10.72 -8.49
N GLU A 161 -1.03 11.34 -8.50
CA GLU A 161 0.16 10.75 -9.13
C GLU A 161 0.64 9.49 -8.40
N VAL A 162 0.47 9.44 -7.09
CA VAL A 162 0.84 8.32 -6.23
C VAL A 162 -0.37 7.47 -5.92
N CYS A 163 -1.43 8.06 -5.33
CA CYS A 163 -2.68 7.37 -5.01
C CYS A 163 -3.61 7.41 -6.21
N VAL A 164 -3.49 6.43 -7.10
CA VAL A 164 -4.20 6.42 -8.39
C VAL A 164 -5.69 6.14 -8.25
N ASN A 165 -6.10 5.43 -7.19
CA ASN A 165 -7.51 5.14 -6.93
C ASN A 165 -7.77 4.95 -5.43
N SER A 166 -9.01 5.21 -5.00
CA SER A 166 -9.46 5.04 -3.61
C SER A 166 -10.90 4.55 -3.57
N VAL A 167 -11.19 3.67 -2.63
CA VAL A 167 -12.54 3.16 -2.34
C VAL A 167 -12.81 3.40 -0.86
N TYR A 168 -13.96 3.99 -0.56
CA TYR A 168 -14.39 4.33 0.80
C TYR A 168 -15.67 3.58 1.16
N ASP A 169 -15.90 3.42 2.46
CA ASP A 169 -17.14 2.88 3.02
C ASP A 169 -17.53 1.47 2.50
N LEU A 170 -16.53 0.63 2.23
CA LEU A 170 -16.81 -0.79 2.03
C LEU A 170 -17.39 -1.35 3.33
N LYS A 171 -18.55 -2.02 3.22
CA LYS A 171 -19.11 -2.80 4.33
C LYS A 171 -18.59 -4.22 4.27
N GLU A 172 -18.28 -4.77 5.42
CA GLU A 172 -17.98 -6.21 5.55
C GLU A 172 -19.13 -7.08 5.07
#